data_c3da87fecc02bc82dbdadaebb9647132
#
_entry.id   c3da87fecc02bc82dbdadaebb9647132
#
_cell.length_a   1.000
_cell.length_b   1.000
_cell.length_c   1.000
_cell.angle_alpha   90.00
_cell.angle_beta   90.00
_cell.angle_gamma   90.00
#
_symmetry.space_group_name_H-M   'P 1'
#
loop_
_entity.id
_entity.type
_entity.pdbx_description
1 polymer ?
#
loop_
_entity_poly.entity_id
_entity_poly.type
_entity_poly.pdbx_seq_one_letter_code
_entity_poly.pdbx_strand_id
1 'polypeptide(L)'
;MKKKKIVIALGHDALGTTLPEQHEATKHTAKAVADFIRDDYEVVITHSNGPQVGMIHTAMSEFCRIYPEYTATPTAVCSAMSQGYIGYDLQNAIRTELLGRGIYKTVSTILTQVVVDPYDEAFYHPTKIIGRVMTEAEAEEEEKKGNHVTQVEGGYRRVVAAPKPVDIVEKDAIKALVDADQVVIACGGGGIPVLAQDNKLQGASAVIEKDLAAGKLADTLDADRLVILTSVDKVCLNYGKEDEKPLDTVTVDEAKKYLAAGEFDEGTMAPKIEAAIDFIGDSAIRSVLITKLNKEGKTVSGGMGTLITK
;
A
#
# COMPACT_ATOMS: atom_id res chain seq x y z
N MET A 1 27.58 9.40 -10.75
CA MET A 1 26.59 10.09 -9.88
C MET A 1 25.78 9.03 -9.17
N LYS A 2 25.35 9.26 -7.93
CA LYS A 2 24.44 8.33 -7.22
C LYS A 2 23.09 8.33 -7.97
N LYS A 3 22.52 7.14 -8.24
CA LYS A 3 21.20 7.02 -8.84
C LYS A 3 20.15 7.62 -7.90
N LYS A 4 19.08 8.15 -8.46
CA LYS A 4 17.94 8.61 -7.67
C LYS A 4 17.09 7.42 -7.23
N LYS A 5 16.66 7.42 -5.98
CA LYS A 5 15.77 6.40 -5.43
C LYS A 5 14.31 6.81 -5.57
N ILE A 6 13.49 5.87 -5.98
CA ILE A 6 12.04 6.05 -6.09
C ILE A 6 11.30 4.91 -5.41
N VAL A 7 10.28 5.27 -4.63
CA VAL A 7 9.31 4.31 -4.11
C VAL A 7 8.03 4.45 -4.91
N ILE A 8 7.51 3.33 -5.43
CA ILE A 8 6.26 3.26 -6.21
C ILE A 8 5.21 2.52 -5.40
N ALA A 9 4.15 3.21 -5.01
CA ALA A 9 3.01 2.64 -4.31
C ALA A 9 1.89 2.29 -5.30
N LEU A 10 1.68 0.99 -5.51
CA LEU A 10 0.66 0.47 -6.43
C LEU A 10 -0.71 0.43 -5.76
N GLY A 11 -1.69 1.11 -6.33
CA GLY A 11 -3.08 1.05 -5.94
C GLY A 11 -3.75 -0.28 -6.33
N HIS A 12 -5.02 -0.44 -5.96
CA HIS A 12 -5.81 -1.62 -6.28
C HIS A 12 -5.92 -1.85 -7.80
N ASP A 13 -6.13 -0.78 -8.58
CA ASP A 13 -6.30 -0.85 -10.03
C ASP A 13 -5.05 -1.36 -10.77
N ALA A 14 -3.88 -1.27 -10.13
CA ALA A 14 -2.63 -1.80 -10.66
C ALA A 14 -2.49 -3.33 -10.47
N LEU A 15 -3.43 -3.96 -9.74
CA LEU A 15 -3.36 -5.38 -9.37
C LEU A 15 -4.63 -6.18 -9.70
N GLY A 16 -5.81 -5.53 -9.79
CA GLY A 16 -7.08 -6.24 -9.96
C GLY A 16 -7.54 -7.02 -8.71
N THR A 17 -8.65 -7.71 -8.82
CA THR A 17 -9.30 -8.46 -7.73
C THR A 17 -9.09 -9.97 -7.85
N THR A 18 -9.26 -10.52 -9.04
CA THR A 18 -9.10 -11.95 -9.33
C THR A 18 -7.71 -12.26 -9.86
N LEU A 19 -7.28 -13.51 -9.79
CA LEU A 19 -5.97 -13.93 -10.28
C LEU A 19 -5.77 -13.65 -11.79
N PRO A 20 -6.74 -13.87 -12.71
CA PRO A 20 -6.59 -13.47 -14.10
C PRO A 20 -6.45 -11.96 -14.29
N GLU A 21 -7.22 -11.14 -13.56
CA GLU A 21 -7.08 -9.68 -13.58
C GLU A 21 -5.72 -9.24 -13.05
N GLN A 22 -5.23 -9.86 -11.98
CA GLN A 22 -3.91 -9.60 -11.41
C GLN A 22 -2.80 -9.88 -12.43
N HIS A 23 -2.84 -11.01 -13.12
CA HIS A 23 -1.89 -11.34 -14.17
C HIS A 23 -1.84 -10.30 -15.30
N GLU A 24 -2.98 -9.78 -15.72
CA GLU A 24 -3.01 -8.72 -16.75
C GLU A 24 -2.56 -7.38 -16.19
N ALA A 25 -3.00 -7.00 -15.00
CA ALA A 25 -2.64 -5.74 -14.38
C ALA A 25 -1.13 -5.67 -14.07
N THR A 26 -0.53 -6.76 -13.58
CA THR A 26 0.90 -6.81 -13.28
C THR A 26 1.78 -6.68 -14.53
N LYS A 27 1.34 -7.14 -15.71
CA LYS A 27 2.03 -6.91 -16.98
C LYS A 27 2.08 -5.42 -17.35
N HIS A 28 0.97 -4.70 -17.15
CA HIS A 28 0.92 -3.25 -17.39
C HIS A 28 1.78 -2.49 -16.38
N THR A 29 1.71 -2.86 -15.12
CA THR A 29 2.53 -2.30 -14.05
C THR A 29 4.02 -2.54 -14.31
N ALA A 30 4.40 -3.72 -14.78
CA ALA A 30 5.78 -4.06 -15.10
C ALA A 30 6.38 -3.14 -16.16
N LYS A 31 5.62 -2.75 -17.20
CA LYS A 31 6.07 -1.80 -18.23
C LYS A 31 6.41 -0.44 -17.62
N ALA A 32 5.53 0.07 -16.75
CA ALA A 32 5.74 1.33 -16.07
C ALA A 32 6.97 1.31 -15.15
N VAL A 33 7.12 0.24 -14.36
CA VAL A 33 8.30 0.05 -13.51
C VAL A 33 9.58 -0.02 -14.34
N ALA A 34 9.56 -0.73 -15.47
CA ALA A 34 10.71 -0.86 -16.35
C ALA A 34 11.11 0.48 -17.01
N ASP A 35 10.16 1.41 -17.23
CA ASP A 35 10.48 2.75 -17.70
C ASP A 35 11.30 3.54 -16.67
N PHE A 36 10.93 3.51 -15.39
CA PHE A 36 11.72 4.14 -14.33
C PHE A 36 13.13 3.53 -14.22
N ILE A 37 13.23 2.21 -14.35
CA ILE A 37 14.54 1.53 -14.31
C ILE A 37 15.41 1.92 -15.50
N ARG A 38 14.83 2.04 -16.70
CA ARG A 38 15.53 2.53 -17.89
C ARG A 38 16.01 3.96 -17.72
N ASP A 39 15.26 4.80 -17.00
CA ASP A 39 15.58 6.19 -16.72
C ASP A 39 16.56 6.34 -15.53
N ASP A 40 17.24 5.25 -15.17
CA ASP A 40 18.33 5.14 -14.19
C ASP A 40 17.92 5.41 -12.73
N TYR A 41 16.68 5.06 -12.36
CA TYR A 41 16.26 5.07 -10.97
C TYR A 41 16.53 3.73 -10.27
N GLU A 42 16.86 3.80 -8.97
CA GLU A 42 16.73 2.67 -8.04
C GLU A 42 15.27 2.57 -7.60
N VAL A 43 14.63 1.43 -7.86
CA VAL A 43 13.18 1.29 -7.70
C VAL A 43 12.83 0.33 -6.57
N VAL A 44 12.01 0.81 -5.64
CA VAL A 44 11.33 0.00 -4.63
C VAL A 44 9.82 0.10 -4.85
N ILE A 45 9.12 -1.01 -4.71
CA ILE A 45 7.70 -1.13 -5.00
C ILE A 45 6.98 -1.57 -3.73
N THR A 46 5.88 -0.91 -3.41
CA THR A 46 4.87 -1.43 -2.49
C THR A 46 3.53 -1.55 -3.22
N HIS A 47 2.62 -2.37 -2.70
CA HIS A 47 1.36 -2.67 -3.37
C HIS A 47 0.20 -2.78 -2.38
N SER A 48 -1.03 -2.56 -2.84
CA SER A 48 -2.24 -2.89 -2.09
C SER A 48 -2.46 -4.41 -2.04
N ASN A 49 -3.31 -4.86 -1.10
CA ASN A 49 -3.65 -6.29 -0.98
C ASN A 49 -5.12 -6.53 -0.57
N GLY A 50 -5.94 -5.50 -0.51
CA GLY A 50 -7.28 -5.57 0.10
C GLY A 50 -8.13 -6.78 -0.34
N PRO A 51 -8.38 -7.02 -1.64
CA PRO A 51 -9.13 -8.19 -2.09
C PRO A 51 -8.43 -9.51 -1.76
N GLN A 52 -7.12 -9.59 -1.97
CA GLN A 52 -6.34 -10.81 -1.81
C GLN A 52 -6.24 -11.24 -0.34
N VAL A 53 -5.98 -10.31 0.58
CA VAL A 53 -5.94 -10.62 2.01
C VAL A 53 -7.33 -11.04 2.53
N GLY A 54 -8.39 -10.41 2.03
CA GLY A 54 -9.76 -10.76 2.36
C GLY A 54 -10.13 -12.18 1.88
N MET A 55 -9.75 -12.52 0.65
CA MET A 55 -9.92 -13.87 0.08
C MET A 55 -9.18 -14.92 0.91
N ILE A 56 -7.90 -14.68 1.21
CA ILE A 56 -7.06 -15.59 2.00
C ILE A 56 -7.67 -15.78 3.39
N HIS A 57 -8.03 -14.71 4.08
CA HIS A 57 -8.64 -14.79 5.40
C HIS A 57 -9.95 -15.58 5.40
N THR A 58 -10.81 -15.36 4.40
CA THR A 58 -12.07 -16.09 4.24
C THR A 58 -11.79 -17.58 3.99
N ALA A 59 -10.90 -17.91 3.06
CA ALA A 59 -10.55 -19.30 2.74
C ALA A 59 -9.99 -20.04 3.97
N MET A 60 -9.09 -19.42 4.71
CA MET A 60 -8.52 -20.01 5.94
C MET A 60 -9.56 -20.18 7.04
N SER A 61 -10.48 -19.21 7.19
CA SER A 61 -11.56 -19.30 8.18
C SER A 61 -12.55 -20.42 7.84
N GLU A 62 -12.94 -20.56 6.57
CA GLU A 62 -13.84 -21.61 6.14
C GLU A 62 -13.18 -23.00 6.24
N PHE A 63 -11.88 -23.09 5.92
CA PHE A 63 -11.13 -24.33 6.12
C PHE A 63 -11.14 -24.77 7.57
N CYS A 64 -10.85 -23.85 8.51
CA CYS A 64 -10.87 -24.17 9.95
C CYS A 64 -12.28 -24.48 10.48
N ARG A 65 -13.34 -23.95 9.86
CA ARG A 65 -14.72 -24.32 10.21
C ARG A 65 -15.05 -25.76 9.85
N ILE A 66 -14.50 -26.26 8.74
CA ILE A 66 -14.67 -27.66 8.28
C ILE A 66 -13.74 -28.62 9.04
N TYR A 67 -12.55 -28.17 9.37
CA TYR A 67 -11.49 -28.93 10.03
C TYR A 67 -11.08 -28.26 11.35
N PRO A 68 -11.82 -28.48 12.45
CA PRO A 68 -11.64 -27.76 13.73
C PRO A 68 -10.28 -28.02 14.41
N GLU A 69 -9.53 -29.03 13.99
CA GLU A 69 -8.17 -29.31 14.44
C GLU A 69 -7.15 -28.26 13.99
N TYR A 70 -7.49 -27.44 13.00
CA TYR A 70 -6.67 -26.32 12.57
C TYR A 70 -7.10 -25.05 13.29
N THR A 71 -6.13 -24.25 13.69
CA THR A 71 -6.37 -22.97 14.38
C THR A 71 -6.69 -21.87 13.37
N ALA A 72 -7.64 -20.99 13.68
CA ALA A 72 -7.95 -19.82 12.87
C ALA A 72 -6.68 -18.98 12.61
N THR A 73 -6.49 -18.59 11.36
CA THR A 73 -5.28 -17.88 10.93
C THR A 73 -5.36 -16.39 11.29
N PRO A 74 -4.42 -15.85 12.07
CA PRO A 74 -4.41 -14.44 12.42
C PRO A 74 -4.30 -13.52 11.18
N THR A 75 -4.85 -12.31 11.26
CA THR A 75 -4.81 -11.32 10.18
C THR A 75 -3.38 -11.00 9.72
N ALA A 76 -2.43 -10.92 10.65
CA ALA A 76 -1.02 -10.69 10.34
C ALA A 76 -0.43 -11.79 9.44
N VAL A 77 -0.79 -13.06 9.68
CA VAL A 77 -0.36 -14.20 8.85
C VAL A 77 -1.01 -14.14 7.47
N CYS A 78 -2.30 -13.78 7.39
CA CYS A 78 -2.97 -13.57 6.11
C CYS A 78 -2.32 -12.42 5.30
N SER A 79 -1.90 -11.35 5.98
CA SER A 79 -1.13 -10.27 5.36
C SER A 79 0.19 -10.77 4.80
N ALA A 80 0.95 -11.59 5.55
CA ALA A 80 2.19 -12.20 5.06
C ALA A 80 1.95 -13.09 3.83
N MET A 81 0.91 -13.92 3.85
CA MET A 81 0.53 -14.75 2.70
C MET A 81 0.18 -13.90 1.48
N SER A 82 -0.52 -12.77 1.66
CA SER A 82 -0.86 -11.86 0.58
C SER A 82 0.36 -11.19 -0.06
N GLN A 83 1.40 -10.91 0.73
CA GLN A 83 2.67 -10.38 0.20
C GLN A 83 3.34 -11.38 -0.73
N GLY A 84 3.35 -12.67 -0.37
CA GLY A 84 3.85 -13.73 -1.24
C GLY A 84 2.99 -13.91 -2.49
N TYR A 85 1.67 -13.94 -2.34
CA TYR A 85 0.72 -14.14 -3.43
C TYR A 85 0.84 -13.06 -4.53
N ILE A 86 0.87 -11.78 -4.12
CA ILE A 86 0.98 -10.66 -5.05
C ILE A 86 2.43 -10.46 -5.50
N GLY A 87 3.37 -10.53 -4.56
CA GLY A 87 4.79 -10.31 -4.82
C GLY A 87 5.37 -11.31 -5.81
N TYR A 88 4.97 -12.58 -5.75
CA TYR A 88 5.36 -13.60 -6.71
C TYR A 88 4.97 -13.22 -8.15
N ASP A 89 3.75 -12.75 -8.34
CA ASP A 89 3.23 -12.37 -9.65
C ASP A 89 3.91 -11.11 -10.20
N LEU A 90 4.00 -10.06 -9.37
CA LEU A 90 4.72 -8.82 -9.70
C LEU A 90 6.19 -9.08 -10.02
N GLN A 91 6.87 -9.87 -9.21
CA GLN A 91 8.28 -10.21 -9.39
C GLN A 91 8.52 -10.87 -10.75
N ASN A 92 7.67 -11.82 -11.14
CA ASN A 92 7.77 -12.51 -12.42
C ASN A 92 7.44 -11.58 -13.60
N ALA A 93 6.39 -10.76 -13.48
CA ALA A 93 6.00 -9.83 -14.52
C ALA A 93 7.10 -8.78 -14.78
N ILE A 94 7.62 -8.17 -13.72
CA ILE A 94 8.70 -7.16 -13.83
C ILE A 94 9.97 -7.79 -14.41
N ARG A 95 10.38 -8.96 -13.90
CA ARG A 95 11.55 -9.65 -14.42
C ARG A 95 11.41 -9.97 -15.92
N THR A 96 10.24 -10.45 -16.34
CA THR A 96 9.97 -10.76 -17.75
C THR A 96 10.08 -9.51 -18.62
N GLU A 97 9.48 -8.40 -18.19
CA GLU A 97 9.55 -7.13 -18.93
C GLU A 97 10.97 -6.58 -19.02
N LEU A 98 11.74 -6.63 -17.94
CA LEU A 98 13.14 -6.18 -17.91
C LEU A 98 14.01 -7.01 -18.88
N LEU A 99 13.87 -8.35 -18.84
CA LEU A 99 14.58 -9.23 -19.76
C LEU A 99 14.20 -8.96 -21.22
N GLY A 100 12.92 -8.71 -21.51
CA GLY A 100 12.45 -8.32 -22.84
C GLY A 100 13.07 -7.02 -23.36
N ARG A 101 13.51 -6.14 -22.45
CA ARG A 101 14.24 -4.89 -22.77
C ARG A 101 15.76 -5.02 -22.72
N GLY A 102 16.30 -6.21 -22.48
CA GLY A 102 17.74 -6.44 -22.34
C GLY A 102 18.32 -5.91 -21.01
N ILE A 103 17.48 -5.69 -19.99
CA ILE A 103 17.89 -5.21 -18.67
C ILE A 103 18.00 -6.40 -17.72
N TYR A 104 19.19 -6.67 -17.23
CA TYR A 104 19.48 -7.80 -16.33
C TYR A 104 19.51 -7.33 -14.87
N LYS A 105 18.35 -7.27 -14.21
CA LYS A 105 18.23 -6.96 -12.79
C LYS A 105 17.43 -8.04 -12.08
N THR A 106 17.85 -8.37 -10.86
CA THR A 106 17.07 -9.22 -9.95
C THR A 106 15.90 -8.44 -9.40
N VAL A 107 14.75 -9.08 -9.34
CA VAL A 107 13.55 -8.56 -8.66
C VAL A 107 13.28 -9.48 -7.47
N SER A 108 13.20 -8.92 -6.28
CA SER A 108 13.03 -9.68 -5.04
C SER A 108 11.84 -9.16 -4.24
N THR A 109 11.01 -10.08 -3.75
CA THR A 109 9.93 -9.78 -2.80
C THR A 109 10.41 -10.08 -1.39
N ILE A 110 10.27 -9.11 -0.49
CA ILE A 110 10.62 -9.25 0.92
C ILE A 110 9.33 -9.26 1.74
N LEU A 111 9.13 -10.33 2.52
CA LEU A 111 8.12 -10.31 3.58
C LEU A 111 8.50 -9.22 4.57
N THR A 112 7.63 -8.21 4.71
CA THR A 112 7.98 -7.00 5.44
C THR A 112 7.03 -6.80 6.60
N GLN A 113 7.60 -6.74 7.80
CA GLN A 113 6.92 -6.41 9.04
C GLN A 113 7.05 -4.91 9.31
N VAL A 114 5.96 -4.31 9.78
CA VAL A 114 5.91 -2.88 10.10
C VAL A 114 5.45 -2.73 11.54
N VAL A 115 6.31 -2.09 12.33
CA VAL A 115 6.05 -1.83 13.75
C VAL A 115 4.98 -0.74 13.86
N VAL A 116 4.01 -0.96 14.75
CA VAL A 116 2.99 0.00 15.13
C VAL A 116 3.04 0.26 16.63
N ASP A 117 2.59 1.44 17.05
CA ASP A 117 2.50 1.79 18.47
C ASP A 117 1.32 1.06 19.11
N PRO A 118 1.51 0.26 20.18
CA PRO A 118 0.41 -0.39 20.89
C PRO A 118 -0.60 0.59 21.52
N TYR A 119 -0.22 1.85 21.68
CA TYR A 119 -1.05 2.91 22.26
C TYR A 119 -1.66 3.83 21.21
N ASP A 120 -1.51 3.51 19.91
CA ASP A 120 -2.16 4.26 18.83
C ASP A 120 -3.68 4.28 19.02
N GLU A 121 -4.29 5.47 18.91
CA GLU A 121 -5.74 5.67 19.09
C GLU A 121 -6.58 4.79 18.18
N ALA A 122 -6.05 4.40 17.02
CA ALA A 122 -6.73 3.50 16.09
C ALA A 122 -7.11 2.14 16.72
N PHE A 123 -6.40 1.67 17.75
CA PHE A 123 -6.77 0.45 18.47
C PHE A 123 -8.00 0.62 19.35
N TYR A 124 -8.26 1.84 19.80
CA TYR A 124 -9.45 2.17 20.61
C TYR A 124 -10.63 2.56 19.74
N HIS A 125 -10.38 3.06 18.53
CA HIS A 125 -11.36 3.52 17.57
C HIS A 125 -11.11 2.90 16.18
N PRO A 126 -11.36 1.58 16.01
CA PRO A 126 -11.13 0.92 14.74
C PRO A 126 -12.10 1.44 13.67
N THR A 127 -11.58 1.82 12.52
CA THR A 127 -12.34 2.41 11.41
C THR A 127 -12.18 1.68 10.08
N LYS A 128 -11.15 0.84 9.94
CA LYS A 128 -10.84 0.22 8.64
C LYS A 128 -11.74 -0.98 8.37
N ILE A 129 -12.61 -0.84 7.38
CA ILE A 129 -13.51 -1.90 6.95
C ILE A 129 -12.73 -2.95 6.15
N ILE A 130 -12.87 -4.23 6.53
CA ILE A 130 -12.20 -5.36 5.87
C ILE A 130 -13.18 -6.52 5.61
N GLY A 131 -12.73 -7.48 4.80
CA GLY A 131 -13.45 -8.74 4.59
C GLY A 131 -14.72 -8.62 3.76
N ARG A 132 -15.49 -9.69 3.71
CA ARG A 132 -16.78 -9.79 2.99
C ARG A 132 -17.93 -9.20 3.77
N VAL A 133 -19.03 -8.97 3.08
CA VAL A 133 -20.32 -8.66 3.73
C VAL A 133 -20.83 -9.92 4.44
N MET A 134 -21.28 -9.77 5.66
CA MET A 134 -21.81 -10.81 6.55
C MET A 134 -23.29 -10.57 6.84
N THR A 135 -24.00 -11.63 7.17
CA THR A 135 -25.33 -11.55 7.76
C THR A 135 -25.27 -11.04 9.21
N GLU A 136 -26.39 -10.63 9.78
CA GLU A 136 -26.47 -10.19 11.17
C GLU A 136 -26.02 -11.30 12.14
N ALA A 137 -26.44 -12.56 11.92
CA ALA A 137 -26.04 -13.68 12.74
C ALA A 137 -24.53 -13.96 12.71
N GLU A 138 -23.90 -13.80 11.54
CA GLU A 138 -22.42 -13.92 11.40
C GLU A 138 -21.72 -12.75 12.11
N ALA A 139 -22.28 -11.54 12.05
CA ALA A 139 -21.73 -10.37 12.74
C ALA A 139 -21.78 -10.54 14.27
N GLU A 140 -22.90 -11.02 14.81
CA GLU A 140 -23.01 -11.35 16.24
C GLU A 140 -21.98 -12.41 16.70
N GLU A 141 -21.68 -13.40 15.84
CA GLU A 141 -20.64 -14.38 16.16
C GLU A 141 -19.23 -13.76 16.17
N GLU A 142 -18.95 -12.83 15.27
CA GLU A 142 -17.69 -12.10 15.25
C GLU A 142 -17.53 -11.20 16.49
N GLU A 143 -18.59 -10.52 16.91
CA GLU A 143 -18.59 -9.72 18.14
C GLU A 143 -18.36 -10.59 19.41
N LYS A 144 -18.96 -11.77 19.47
CA LYS A 144 -18.73 -12.73 20.58
C LYS A 144 -17.26 -13.20 20.64
N LYS A 145 -16.55 -13.20 19.49
CA LYS A 145 -15.10 -13.48 19.42
C LYS A 145 -14.23 -12.25 19.77
N GLY A 146 -14.85 -11.10 20.06
CA GLY A 146 -14.15 -9.84 20.36
C GLY A 146 -13.76 -9.02 19.13
N ASN A 147 -14.28 -9.35 17.95
CA ASN A 147 -14.06 -8.56 16.75
C ASN A 147 -15.06 -7.40 16.68
N HIS A 148 -14.62 -6.29 16.07
CA HIS A 148 -15.51 -5.17 15.79
C HIS A 148 -16.17 -5.36 14.42
N VAL A 149 -17.45 -4.98 14.33
CA VAL A 149 -18.23 -5.00 13.09
C VAL A 149 -18.94 -3.66 12.89
N THR A 150 -19.24 -3.33 11.65
CA THR A 150 -20.05 -2.16 11.30
C THR A 150 -21.08 -2.52 10.25
N GLN A 151 -22.22 -1.86 10.30
CA GLN A 151 -23.26 -2.01 9.29
C GLN A 151 -22.83 -1.33 7.99
N VAL A 152 -23.06 -1.99 6.87
CA VAL A 152 -22.80 -1.50 5.52
C VAL A 152 -24.02 -1.81 4.64
N GLU A 153 -24.01 -1.29 3.41
CA GLU A 153 -25.02 -1.68 2.43
C GLU A 153 -24.98 -3.20 2.22
N GLY A 154 -26.12 -3.86 2.40
CA GLY A 154 -26.29 -5.30 2.24
C GLY A 154 -25.91 -6.17 3.43
N GLY A 155 -25.53 -5.61 4.59
CA GLY A 155 -25.25 -6.38 5.80
C GLY A 155 -24.19 -5.75 6.72
N TYR A 156 -23.24 -6.55 7.17
CA TYR A 156 -22.22 -6.16 8.13
C TYR A 156 -20.81 -6.49 7.61
N ARG A 157 -19.82 -5.72 8.01
CA ARG A 157 -18.40 -6.02 7.74
C ARG A 157 -17.54 -5.85 8.98
N ARG A 158 -16.45 -6.57 9.04
CA ARG A 158 -15.46 -6.38 10.10
C ARG A 158 -14.80 -5.03 9.99
N VAL A 159 -14.48 -4.46 11.15
CA VAL A 159 -13.69 -3.24 11.28
C VAL A 159 -12.45 -3.55 12.10
N VAL A 160 -11.31 -3.09 11.66
CA VAL A 160 -10.03 -3.27 12.36
C VAL A 160 -9.33 -1.95 12.58
N ALA A 161 -8.39 -1.93 13.51
CA ALA A 161 -7.51 -0.79 13.72
C ALA A 161 -6.66 -0.51 12.47
N ALA A 162 -6.39 0.76 12.22
CA ALA A 162 -5.48 1.21 11.16
C ALA A 162 -4.40 2.15 11.74
N PRO A 163 -3.49 1.63 12.60
CA PRO A 163 -2.46 2.43 13.25
C PRO A 163 -1.43 2.94 12.24
N LYS A 164 -0.73 4.02 12.63
CA LYS A 164 0.36 4.59 11.82
C LYS A 164 1.61 3.70 11.85
N PRO A 165 2.35 3.61 10.74
CA PRO A 165 3.62 2.88 10.70
C PRO A 165 4.69 3.63 11.48
N VAL A 166 5.34 2.96 12.43
CA VAL A 166 6.42 3.52 13.25
C VAL A 166 7.79 3.20 12.67
N ASP A 167 8.05 1.93 12.35
CA ASP A 167 9.32 1.47 11.79
C ASP A 167 9.13 0.24 10.89
N ILE A 168 10.10 -0.02 10.02
CA ILE A 168 10.13 -1.18 9.12
C ILE A 168 11.22 -2.13 9.61
N VAL A 169 10.84 -3.35 9.94
CA VAL A 169 11.77 -4.32 10.56
C VAL A 169 12.88 -4.73 9.58
N GLU A 170 12.53 -5.03 8.34
CA GLU A 170 13.46 -5.52 7.33
C GLU A 170 14.17 -4.39 6.55
N LYS A 171 14.19 -3.16 7.07
CA LYS A 171 14.76 -1.98 6.39
C LYS A 171 16.21 -2.16 5.93
N ASP A 172 17.04 -2.83 6.73
CA ASP A 172 18.45 -3.03 6.39
C ASP A 172 18.63 -4.04 5.24
N ALA A 173 17.79 -5.09 5.21
CA ALA A 173 17.76 -6.03 4.09
C ALA A 173 17.29 -5.35 2.80
N ILE A 174 16.24 -4.52 2.90
CA ILE A 174 15.73 -3.73 1.75
C ILE A 174 16.82 -2.80 1.23
N LYS A 175 17.49 -2.04 2.10
CA LYS A 175 18.60 -1.16 1.74
C LYS A 175 19.73 -1.91 1.04
N ALA A 176 20.15 -3.05 1.60
CA ALA A 176 21.24 -3.85 1.03
C ALA A 176 20.93 -4.33 -0.40
N LEU A 177 19.70 -4.74 -0.67
CA LEU A 177 19.29 -5.16 -2.01
C LEU A 177 19.21 -3.97 -2.99
N VAL A 178 18.69 -2.84 -2.55
CA VAL A 178 18.65 -1.61 -3.37
C VAL A 178 20.05 -1.13 -3.69
N ASP A 179 20.95 -1.10 -2.72
CA ASP A 179 22.36 -0.72 -2.91
C ASP A 179 23.13 -1.72 -3.81
N ALA A 180 22.65 -2.97 -3.90
CA ALA A 180 23.11 -3.97 -4.87
C ALA A 180 22.43 -3.85 -6.25
N ASP A 181 21.78 -2.73 -6.53
CA ASP A 181 21.09 -2.42 -7.80
C ASP A 181 19.95 -3.40 -8.17
N GLN A 182 19.29 -3.99 -7.16
CA GLN A 182 18.15 -4.85 -7.34
C GLN A 182 16.83 -4.06 -7.26
N VAL A 183 15.79 -4.57 -7.90
CA VAL A 183 14.42 -4.09 -7.74
C VAL A 183 13.79 -4.81 -6.56
N VAL A 184 13.25 -4.07 -5.60
CA VAL A 184 12.71 -4.63 -4.36
C VAL A 184 11.21 -4.39 -4.27
N ILE A 185 10.45 -5.43 -3.95
CA ILE A 185 9.03 -5.34 -3.58
C ILE A 185 8.95 -5.53 -2.06
N ALA A 186 8.47 -4.51 -1.34
CA ALA A 186 8.44 -4.49 0.11
C ALA A 186 7.19 -3.80 0.66
N CYS A 187 6.87 -3.99 1.92
CA CYS A 187 5.71 -3.40 2.61
C CYS A 187 4.37 -3.65 1.89
N GLY A 188 4.22 -4.77 1.19
CA GLY A 188 2.97 -5.11 0.51
C GLY A 188 1.78 -5.09 1.47
N GLY A 189 0.67 -4.47 1.04
CA GLY A 189 -0.54 -4.30 1.86
C GLY A 189 -0.38 -3.37 3.06
N GLY A 190 0.66 -2.52 3.08
CA GLY A 190 1.04 -1.69 4.22
C GLY A 190 2.02 -2.38 5.16
N GLY A 191 2.44 -3.61 4.86
CA GLY A 191 3.28 -4.44 5.72
C GLY A 191 2.48 -5.35 6.64
N ILE A 192 3.17 -6.26 7.31
CA ILE A 192 2.61 -7.11 8.36
C ILE A 192 2.66 -6.31 9.66
N PRO A 193 1.51 -5.90 10.24
CA PRO A 193 1.53 -5.10 11.46
C PRO A 193 2.02 -5.92 12.65
N VAL A 194 3.03 -5.38 13.36
CA VAL A 194 3.62 -6.02 14.54
C VAL A 194 3.78 -5.04 15.69
N LEU A 195 3.59 -5.56 16.91
CA LEU A 195 3.94 -4.90 18.16
C LEU A 195 5.34 -5.35 18.56
N ALA A 196 6.22 -4.40 18.83
CA ALA A 196 7.54 -4.67 19.34
C ALA A 196 7.52 -4.53 20.87
N GLN A 197 7.70 -5.63 21.57
CA GLN A 197 7.78 -5.66 23.04
C GLN A 197 9.01 -6.44 23.47
N ASP A 198 9.90 -5.82 24.22
CA ASP A 198 11.19 -6.36 24.58
C ASP A 198 11.97 -6.82 23.33
N ASN A 199 12.30 -8.11 23.26
CA ASN A 199 13.01 -8.71 22.12
C ASN A 199 12.08 -9.54 21.22
N LYS A 200 10.75 -9.32 21.28
CA LYS A 200 9.75 -10.10 20.52
C LYS A 200 8.94 -9.21 19.62
N LEU A 201 8.62 -9.75 18.45
CA LEU A 201 7.62 -9.18 17.54
C LEU A 201 6.36 -10.05 17.62
N GLN A 202 5.23 -9.41 17.86
CA GLN A 202 3.93 -10.06 17.89
C GLN A 202 3.02 -9.45 16.84
N GLY A 203 2.39 -10.27 16.00
CA GLY A 203 1.43 -9.80 15.02
C GLY A 203 0.26 -9.05 15.67
N ALA A 204 -0.04 -7.87 15.17
CA ALA A 204 -1.17 -7.06 15.64
C ALA A 204 -2.44 -7.39 14.84
N SER A 205 -3.61 -7.33 15.51
CA SER A 205 -4.92 -7.41 14.85
C SER A 205 -5.29 -6.05 14.26
N ALA A 206 -4.56 -5.67 13.22
CA ALA A 206 -4.64 -4.36 12.58
C ALA A 206 -4.35 -4.48 11.09
N VAL A 207 -4.56 -3.42 10.34
CA VAL A 207 -4.01 -3.20 9.00
C VAL A 207 -3.35 -1.83 8.97
N ILE A 208 -2.34 -1.66 8.15
CA ILE A 208 -1.67 -0.37 7.99
C ILE A 208 -2.07 0.22 6.64
N GLU A 209 -2.37 1.50 6.61
CA GLU A 209 -2.65 2.18 5.35
C GLU A 209 -1.43 2.12 4.43
N LYS A 210 -1.63 1.53 3.25
CA LYS A 210 -0.55 1.29 2.27
C LYS A 210 0.23 2.57 1.95
N ASP A 211 -0.48 3.69 1.81
CA ASP A 211 0.15 4.94 1.41
C ASP A 211 1.01 5.52 2.53
N LEU A 212 0.59 5.40 3.80
CA LEU A 212 1.41 5.76 4.95
C LEU A 212 2.66 4.88 5.07
N ALA A 213 2.49 3.56 4.86
CA ALA A 213 3.62 2.63 4.84
C ALA A 213 4.59 2.93 3.68
N ALA A 214 4.07 3.35 2.50
CA ALA A 214 4.88 3.75 1.37
C ALA A 214 5.68 5.02 1.67
N GLY A 215 5.07 6.02 2.33
CA GLY A 215 5.76 7.22 2.80
C GLY A 215 6.86 6.89 3.80
N LYS A 216 6.56 6.02 4.79
CA LYS A 216 7.55 5.53 5.77
C LYS A 216 8.70 4.78 5.11
N LEU A 217 8.41 3.92 4.13
CA LEU A 217 9.41 3.20 3.36
C LEU A 217 10.30 4.16 2.57
N ALA A 218 9.71 5.15 1.90
CA ALA A 218 10.45 6.16 1.15
C ALA A 218 11.36 7.00 2.05
N ASP A 219 10.87 7.40 3.22
CA ASP A 219 11.67 8.12 4.22
C ASP A 219 12.82 7.24 4.74
N THR A 220 12.53 5.99 5.13
CA THR A 220 13.53 5.04 5.64
C THR A 220 14.67 4.78 4.64
N LEU A 221 14.37 4.78 3.34
CA LEU A 221 15.33 4.54 2.26
C LEU A 221 16.04 5.81 1.79
N ASP A 222 15.70 6.97 2.34
CA ASP A 222 16.13 8.28 1.87
C ASP A 222 15.89 8.43 0.36
N ALA A 223 14.64 8.15 -0.05
CA ALA A 223 14.22 8.24 -1.43
C ALA A 223 14.10 9.70 -1.89
N ASP A 224 14.36 9.96 -3.17
CA ASP A 224 14.19 11.27 -3.79
C ASP A 224 12.72 11.55 -4.14
N ARG A 225 11.97 10.47 -4.44
CA ARG A 225 10.57 10.59 -4.87
C ARG A 225 9.71 9.42 -4.39
N LEU A 226 8.48 9.74 -4.03
CA LEU A 226 7.40 8.78 -3.86
C LEU A 226 6.41 8.95 -5.01
N VAL A 227 6.04 7.87 -5.68
CA VAL A 227 5.00 7.84 -6.72
C VAL A 227 3.83 7.00 -6.21
N ILE A 228 2.67 7.61 -6.08
CA ILE A 228 1.44 6.92 -5.67
C ILE A 228 0.55 6.74 -6.90
N LEU A 229 0.43 5.49 -7.35
CA LEU A 229 -0.46 5.12 -8.44
C LEU A 229 -1.86 4.84 -7.91
N THR A 230 -2.85 5.52 -8.45
CA THR A 230 -4.25 5.48 -8.01
C THR A 230 -5.21 5.46 -9.20
N SER A 231 -6.51 5.48 -8.96
CA SER A 231 -7.57 5.42 -9.99
C SER A 231 -7.83 6.74 -10.70
N VAL A 232 -7.36 7.86 -10.14
CA VAL A 232 -7.61 9.21 -10.69
C VAL A 232 -6.35 9.79 -11.32
N ASP A 233 -6.53 10.61 -12.35
CA ASP A 233 -5.42 11.24 -13.05
C ASP A 233 -4.75 12.31 -12.19
N LYS A 234 -5.53 13.09 -11.43
CA LYS A 234 -5.05 14.15 -10.53
C LYS A 234 -5.83 14.17 -9.23
N VAL A 235 -5.23 14.73 -8.20
CA VAL A 235 -5.92 15.13 -6.98
C VAL A 235 -6.82 16.32 -7.31
N CYS A 236 -8.07 16.29 -6.85
CA CYS A 236 -9.03 17.36 -7.09
C CYS A 236 -9.55 17.93 -5.77
N LEU A 237 -9.79 19.25 -5.72
CA LEU A 237 -10.66 19.85 -4.72
C LEU A 237 -12.11 19.68 -5.18
N ASN A 238 -13.03 19.58 -4.23
CA ASN A 238 -14.46 19.38 -4.51
C ASN A 238 -14.76 18.17 -5.41
N TYR A 239 -14.03 17.08 -5.23
CA TYR A 239 -14.14 15.90 -6.07
C TYR A 239 -15.58 15.41 -6.22
N GLY A 240 -16.03 15.20 -7.47
CA GLY A 240 -17.39 14.77 -7.80
C GLY A 240 -18.46 15.86 -7.72
N LYS A 241 -18.10 17.13 -7.48
CA LYS A 241 -19.02 18.29 -7.48
C LYS A 241 -18.91 19.08 -8.77
N GLU A 242 -19.86 20.00 -9.00
CA GLU A 242 -19.88 20.85 -10.22
C GLU A 242 -18.66 21.78 -10.32
N ASP A 243 -18.06 22.15 -9.19
CA ASP A 243 -16.88 22.99 -9.07
C ASP A 243 -15.59 22.19 -8.83
N GLU A 244 -15.55 20.94 -9.27
CA GLU A 244 -14.36 20.09 -9.18
C GLU A 244 -13.16 20.79 -9.85
N LYS A 245 -12.05 20.86 -9.11
CA LYS A 245 -10.84 21.53 -9.56
C LYS A 245 -9.62 20.60 -9.45
N PRO A 246 -9.07 20.11 -10.57
CA PRO A 246 -7.84 19.33 -10.57
C PRO A 246 -6.63 20.18 -10.21
N LEU A 247 -5.71 19.60 -9.46
CA LEU A 247 -4.48 20.23 -8.99
C LEU A 247 -3.28 19.69 -9.77
N ASP A 248 -2.49 20.57 -10.37
CA ASP A 248 -1.25 20.22 -11.07
C ASP A 248 -0.06 20.14 -10.12
N THR A 249 0.11 21.16 -9.31
CA THR A 249 1.17 21.26 -8.29
C THR A 249 0.58 21.78 -7.00
N VAL A 250 1.00 21.20 -5.89
CA VAL A 250 0.56 21.58 -4.54
C VAL A 250 1.77 21.64 -3.63
N THR A 251 1.88 22.67 -2.83
CA THR A 251 2.89 22.72 -1.78
C THR A 251 2.44 21.94 -0.54
N VAL A 252 3.39 21.52 0.30
CA VAL A 252 3.09 20.85 1.57
C VAL A 252 2.17 21.72 2.45
N ASP A 253 2.35 23.04 2.44
CA ASP A 253 1.52 23.95 3.24
C ASP A 253 0.08 24.04 2.70
N GLU A 254 -0.10 24.04 1.39
CA GLU A 254 -1.43 23.96 0.77
C GLU A 254 -2.08 22.61 1.04
N ALA A 255 -1.33 21.50 0.89
CA ALA A 255 -1.80 20.16 1.19
C ALA A 255 -2.32 20.03 2.63
N LYS A 256 -1.58 20.57 3.60
CA LYS A 256 -2.01 20.64 5.02
C LYS A 256 -3.31 21.44 5.21
N LYS A 257 -3.45 22.57 4.52
CA LYS A 257 -4.67 23.40 4.59
C LYS A 257 -5.88 22.66 4.01
N TYR A 258 -5.73 22.03 2.86
CA TYR A 258 -6.81 21.28 2.23
C TYR A 258 -7.21 20.06 3.06
N LEU A 259 -6.23 19.34 3.62
CA LEU A 259 -6.49 18.21 4.51
C LEU A 259 -7.25 18.64 5.77
N ALA A 260 -6.84 19.73 6.42
CA ALA A 260 -7.51 20.30 7.60
C ALA A 260 -8.93 20.83 7.28
N ALA A 261 -9.18 21.24 6.04
CA ALA A 261 -10.49 21.69 5.59
C ALA A 261 -11.44 20.52 5.22
N GLY A 262 -10.96 19.25 5.26
CA GLY A 262 -11.77 18.07 4.89
C GLY A 262 -12.05 17.95 3.39
N GLU A 263 -11.16 18.49 2.54
CA GLU A 263 -11.32 18.44 1.07
C GLU A 263 -11.14 17.05 0.49
N PHE A 264 -10.49 16.15 1.22
CA PHE A 264 -10.13 14.81 0.74
C PHE A 264 -10.88 13.72 1.48
N ASP A 265 -11.35 12.73 0.74
CA ASP A 265 -11.99 11.53 1.31
C ASP A 265 -11.04 10.79 2.26
N GLU A 266 -11.51 10.57 3.50
CA GLU A 266 -10.72 9.97 4.59
C GLU A 266 -10.30 8.52 4.31
N GLY A 267 -11.09 7.79 3.52
CA GLY A 267 -10.85 6.38 3.21
C GLY A 267 -9.87 6.15 2.05
N THR A 268 -9.65 7.17 1.21
CA THR A 268 -8.91 6.99 -0.04
C THR A 268 -7.84 8.04 -0.30
N MET A 269 -8.20 9.33 -0.41
CA MET A 269 -7.25 10.37 -0.81
C MET A 269 -6.49 10.98 0.36
N ALA A 270 -7.13 11.18 1.51
CA ALA A 270 -6.50 11.78 2.69
C ALA A 270 -5.23 11.03 3.12
N PRO A 271 -5.20 9.69 3.21
CA PRO A 271 -3.97 8.95 3.54
C PRO A 271 -2.81 9.16 2.55
N LYS A 272 -3.11 9.43 1.27
CA LYS A 272 -2.08 9.72 0.25
C LYS A 272 -1.46 11.09 0.45
N ILE A 273 -2.29 12.06 0.81
CA ILE A 273 -1.85 13.44 1.12
C ILE A 273 -1.06 13.45 2.43
N GLU A 274 -1.52 12.74 3.46
CA GLU A 274 -0.76 12.59 4.72
C GLU A 274 0.62 11.96 4.47
N ALA A 275 0.67 10.86 3.72
CA ALA A 275 1.93 10.20 3.35
C ALA A 275 2.86 11.14 2.58
N ALA A 276 2.32 12.00 1.71
CA ALA A 276 3.10 12.99 0.97
C ALA A 276 3.66 14.07 1.90
N ILE A 277 2.84 14.61 2.80
CA ILE A 277 3.25 15.60 3.79
C ILE A 277 4.36 15.06 4.69
N ASP A 278 4.17 13.85 5.23
CA ASP A 278 5.13 13.21 6.14
C ASP A 278 6.46 12.89 5.44
N PHE A 279 6.41 12.34 4.22
CA PHE A 279 7.61 12.00 3.45
C PHE A 279 8.41 13.24 3.02
N ILE A 280 7.76 14.29 2.53
CA ILE A 280 8.44 15.52 2.11
C ILE A 280 9.00 16.25 3.32
N GLY A 281 8.21 16.41 4.38
CA GLY A 281 8.61 17.11 5.60
C GLY A 281 9.18 18.49 5.27
N ASP A 282 10.41 18.75 5.71
CA ASP A 282 11.16 19.99 5.45
C ASP A 282 12.12 19.90 4.25
N SER A 283 12.12 18.80 3.53
CA SER A 283 13.05 18.57 2.42
C SER A 283 12.70 19.40 1.18
N ALA A 284 13.66 20.17 0.68
CA ALA A 284 13.51 20.94 -0.56
C ALA A 284 13.73 20.09 -1.84
N ILE A 285 14.19 18.86 -1.70
CA ILE A 285 14.54 17.98 -2.85
C ILE A 285 13.59 16.81 -3.02
N ARG A 286 12.85 16.41 -1.97
CA ARG A 286 11.86 15.34 -2.03
C ARG A 286 10.58 15.80 -2.73
N SER A 287 9.95 14.90 -3.44
CA SER A 287 8.66 15.16 -4.09
C SER A 287 7.76 13.93 -4.08
N VAL A 288 6.45 14.16 -4.15
CA VAL A 288 5.45 13.09 -4.32
C VAL A 288 4.66 13.34 -5.58
N LEU A 289 4.50 12.31 -6.41
CA LEU A 289 3.63 12.32 -7.57
C LEU A 289 2.44 11.41 -7.32
N ILE A 290 1.22 11.95 -7.37
CA ILE A 290 -0.02 11.17 -7.31
C ILE A 290 -0.64 11.17 -8.71
N THR A 291 -0.81 9.99 -9.29
CA THR A 291 -1.29 9.86 -10.67
C THR A 291 -1.90 8.47 -10.94
N LYS A 292 -2.52 8.33 -12.09
CA LYS A 292 -3.05 7.08 -12.59
C LYS A 292 -2.03 6.37 -13.47
N LEU A 293 -1.95 5.04 -13.35
CA LEU A 293 -1.29 4.21 -14.34
C LEU A 293 -2.15 4.20 -15.62
N ASN A 294 -1.61 4.67 -16.74
CA ASN A 294 -2.35 4.61 -18.00
C ASN A 294 -2.42 3.17 -18.54
N LYS A 295 -3.40 2.90 -19.40
CA LYS A 295 -3.62 1.56 -19.98
C LYS A 295 -2.44 1.04 -20.82
N GLU A 296 -1.55 1.92 -21.26
CA GLU A 296 -0.36 1.57 -22.04
C GLU A 296 0.86 1.27 -21.16
N GLY A 297 0.72 1.38 -19.84
CA GLY A 297 1.82 1.19 -18.89
C GLY A 297 2.88 2.30 -18.97
N LYS A 298 2.60 3.41 -19.66
CA LYS A 298 3.51 4.55 -19.71
C LYS A 298 3.39 5.31 -18.40
N THR A 299 4.47 5.38 -17.70
CA THR A 299 4.61 6.32 -16.59
C THR A 299 4.82 7.71 -17.14
N VAL A 300 4.28 8.61 -16.41
CA VAL A 300 4.12 9.99 -16.70
C VAL A 300 5.47 10.69 -16.76
N SER A 301 5.98 10.89 -17.94
CA SER A 301 6.94 11.94 -18.21
C SER A 301 6.18 13.25 -18.48
N GLY A 302 6.16 14.14 -17.48
CA GLY A 302 5.75 15.54 -17.63
C GLY A 302 4.25 15.80 -17.81
N GLY A 303 3.59 16.31 -16.76
CA GLY A 303 2.30 16.99 -16.86
C GLY A 303 1.05 16.16 -16.59
N MET A 304 1.14 14.88 -16.33
CA MET A 304 0.01 14.06 -15.86
C MET A 304 0.20 13.75 -14.36
N GLY A 305 -0.82 14.00 -13.55
CA GLY A 305 -0.78 13.81 -12.11
C GLY A 305 -0.68 15.10 -11.33
N THR A 306 -0.74 14.96 -10.01
CA THR A 306 -0.49 16.06 -9.06
C THR A 306 0.88 15.89 -8.43
N LEU A 307 1.73 16.88 -8.60
CA LEU A 307 3.06 16.94 -7.99
C LEU A 307 2.98 17.71 -6.67
N ILE A 308 3.41 17.07 -5.57
CA ILE A 308 3.50 17.70 -4.26
C ILE A 308 4.99 17.95 -3.94
N THR A 309 5.30 19.18 -3.53
CA THR A 309 6.66 19.63 -3.18
C THR A 309 6.62 20.49 -1.91
N LYS A 310 7.79 20.86 -1.38
CA LYS A 310 7.87 21.86 -0.30
C LYS A 310 7.40 23.23 -0.75
#